data_2b977e813ad1888af168eab8baab0f7e
#
_entry.id   2b977e813ad1888af168eab8baab0f7e
#
_cell.length_a   1.000
_cell.length_b   1.000
_cell.length_c   1.000
_cell.angle_alpha   90.00
_cell.angle_beta   90.00
_cell.angle_gamma   90.00
#
_symmetry.space_group_name_H-M   'P 1'
#
loop_
_entity.id
_entity.type
_entity.pdbx_description
1 polymer ?
#
loop_
_entity_poly.entity_id
_entity_poly.type
_entity_poly.pdbx_seq_one_letter_code
_entity_poly.pdbx_strand_id
1 'polypeptide(L)'
;FEIEDRREGKSFYEIEACGDKIVLRGDCKISLAMAYYRYLKDCCGVNLAHCGNDRIGNITEAPLPAGKTVRIIEQDKRAYMNYCTFSYSARWWDWERWEREIDYMAMRGINMPLSIVGYEAVLFYTLRDLGYTDDGALNFISGPAYLPWQLMGNLDSYFSLTDKAYVDKRLELGKKIIDRELELGMTPIQQGCSGQVPSTILRVLPHTNAYNVPSWCGFPVTYQIDPLDKNFRKFGMALLEKQRQLFGAHHYYACDPFHENKPPIKGDKYLQNVGTVSYTHLRAHETSQDL
;
A
#
# COMPACT_ATOMS: atom_id res chain seq x y z
N PHE A 1 24.37 -17.27 0.45
CA PHE A 1 23.46 -16.46 1.28
C PHE A 1 23.23 -17.17 2.60
N GLU A 2 23.35 -16.43 3.73
CA GLU A 2 23.16 -16.96 5.07
C GLU A 2 22.23 -16.04 5.86
N ILE A 3 21.25 -16.61 6.57
CA ILE A 3 20.37 -15.86 7.47
C ILE A 3 20.87 -16.10 8.89
N GLU A 4 21.08 -15.01 9.64
CA GLU A 4 21.53 -14.99 11.02
C GLU A 4 20.58 -14.16 11.88
N ASP A 5 20.66 -14.33 13.21
CA ASP A 5 19.87 -13.50 14.13
C ASP A 5 20.27 -12.02 14.06
N ARG A 6 19.34 -11.16 14.42
CA ARG A 6 19.58 -9.71 14.52
C ARG A 6 20.78 -9.41 15.45
N ARG A 7 21.55 -8.40 15.10
CA ARG A 7 22.66 -7.93 15.92
C ARG A 7 22.20 -6.81 16.85
N GLU A 8 22.32 -7.02 18.16
CA GLU A 8 21.84 -6.06 19.17
C GLU A 8 20.36 -5.64 18.96
N GLY A 9 19.53 -6.60 18.51
CA GLY A 9 18.10 -6.35 18.21
C GLY A 9 17.82 -5.61 16.91
N LYS A 10 18.85 -5.22 16.15
CA LYS A 10 18.72 -4.47 14.88
C LYS A 10 18.94 -5.38 13.67
N SER A 11 18.26 -5.06 12.57
CA SER A 11 18.54 -5.65 11.27
C SER A 11 19.94 -5.30 10.81
N PHE A 12 20.57 -6.19 10.05
CA PHE A 12 21.90 -5.95 9.49
C PHE A 12 22.07 -6.66 8.16
N TYR A 13 23.10 -6.26 7.43
CA TYR A 13 23.69 -7.09 6.39
C TYR A 13 25.22 -7.09 6.45
N GLU A 14 25.80 -8.15 5.91
CA GLU A 14 27.25 -8.36 5.87
C GLU A 14 27.66 -8.93 4.52
N ILE A 15 28.82 -8.52 4.03
CA ILE A 15 29.43 -8.95 2.77
C ILE A 15 30.90 -9.25 3.07
N GLU A 16 31.37 -10.46 2.76
CA GLU A 16 32.78 -10.81 2.89
C GLU A 16 33.21 -11.87 1.88
N ALA A 17 34.52 -11.97 1.66
CA ALA A 17 35.15 -13.10 0.97
C ALA A 17 35.54 -14.19 1.97
N CYS A 18 35.11 -15.43 1.72
CA CYS A 18 35.52 -16.61 2.49
C CYS A 18 36.19 -17.60 1.53
N GLY A 19 37.52 -17.54 1.47
CA GLY A 19 38.27 -18.26 0.44
C GLY A 19 37.96 -17.72 -0.94
N ASP A 20 37.50 -18.58 -1.81
CA ASP A 20 37.07 -18.28 -3.20
C ASP A 20 35.56 -17.93 -3.33
N LYS A 21 34.85 -17.84 -2.21
CA LYS A 21 33.42 -17.60 -2.17
C LYS A 21 33.09 -16.22 -1.64
N ILE A 22 32.01 -15.63 -2.21
CA ILE A 22 31.38 -14.43 -1.70
C ILE A 22 30.25 -14.86 -0.77
N VAL A 23 30.29 -14.43 0.49
CA VAL A 23 29.25 -14.73 1.47
C VAL A 23 28.49 -13.45 1.81
N LEU A 24 27.17 -13.52 1.66
CA LEU A 24 26.22 -12.45 2.00
C LEU A 24 25.36 -12.91 3.17
N ARG A 25 25.41 -12.19 4.29
CA ARG A 25 24.61 -12.48 5.50
C ARG A 25 23.63 -11.37 5.81
N GLY A 26 22.53 -11.72 6.44
CA GLY A 26 21.54 -10.77 6.92
C GLY A 26 20.51 -11.47 7.81
N ASP A 27 19.69 -10.67 8.51
CA ASP A 27 18.67 -11.18 9.41
C ASP A 27 17.36 -11.58 8.70
N CYS A 28 17.18 -11.17 7.45
CA CYS A 28 15.97 -11.45 6.66
C CYS A 28 16.26 -11.33 5.15
N LYS A 29 15.28 -11.71 4.34
CA LYS A 29 15.39 -11.65 2.86
C LYS A 29 15.68 -10.23 2.35
N ILE A 30 15.09 -9.20 2.97
CA ILE A 30 15.33 -7.80 2.59
C ILE A 30 16.77 -7.40 2.89
N SER A 31 17.32 -7.77 4.04
CA SER A 31 18.72 -7.52 4.38
C SER A 31 19.67 -8.22 3.40
N LEU A 32 19.35 -9.45 2.99
CA LEU A 32 20.11 -10.17 1.96
C LEU A 32 20.02 -9.49 0.58
N ALA A 33 18.85 -8.98 0.19
CA ALA A 33 18.67 -8.23 -1.05
C ALA A 33 19.50 -6.92 -1.04
N MET A 34 19.55 -6.23 0.11
CA MET A 34 20.43 -5.07 0.31
C MET A 34 21.90 -5.44 0.17
N ALA A 35 22.33 -6.53 0.82
CA ALA A 35 23.71 -7.04 0.72
C ALA A 35 24.07 -7.35 -0.75
N TYR A 36 23.19 -8.05 -1.44
CA TYR A 36 23.36 -8.42 -2.85
C TYR A 36 23.52 -7.20 -3.74
N TYR A 37 22.61 -6.23 -3.63
CA TYR A 37 22.70 -5.01 -4.44
C TYR A 37 23.96 -4.18 -4.07
N ARG A 38 24.30 -4.13 -2.79
CA ARG A 38 25.53 -3.44 -2.35
C ARG A 38 26.78 -4.07 -2.92
N TYR A 39 26.86 -5.40 -2.91
CA TYR A 39 27.92 -6.14 -3.57
C TYR A 39 27.98 -5.83 -5.07
N LEU A 40 26.86 -5.94 -5.78
CA LEU A 40 26.78 -5.62 -7.21
C LEU A 40 27.27 -4.20 -7.51
N LYS A 41 26.87 -3.24 -6.69
CA LYS A 41 27.23 -1.84 -6.87
C LYS A 41 28.72 -1.58 -6.62
N ASP A 42 29.25 -2.08 -5.51
CA ASP A 42 30.60 -1.74 -5.06
C ASP A 42 31.68 -2.58 -5.74
N CYS A 43 31.39 -3.85 -6.00
CA CYS A 43 32.37 -4.78 -6.57
C CYS A 43 32.21 -4.96 -8.09
N CYS A 44 30.96 -4.91 -8.62
CA CYS A 44 30.69 -5.18 -10.02
C CYS A 44 30.37 -3.91 -10.84
N GLY A 45 30.31 -2.74 -10.23
CA GLY A 45 30.01 -1.47 -10.91
C GLY A 45 28.58 -1.35 -11.44
N VAL A 46 27.65 -2.21 -10.95
CA VAL A 46 26.24 -2.19 -11.30
C VAL A 46 25.54 -1.00 -10.67
N ASN A 47 24.69 -0.32 -11.43
CA ASN A 47 23.77 0.66 -10.88
C ASN A 47 22.39 0.47 -11.48
N LEU A 48 21.43 0.11 -10.65
CA LEU A 48 20.03 -0.01 -11.04
C LEU A 48 19.32 1.31 -10.80
N ALA A 49 18.70 1.83 -11.85
CA ALA A 49 17.96 3.09 -11.81
C ALA A 49 16.47 2.84 -11.59
N HIS A 50 15.81 3.69 -10.79
CA HIS A 50 14.35 3.67 -10.64
C HIS A 50 13.67 4.05 -11.97
N CYS A 51 14.06 5.21 -12.50
CA CYS A 51 13.57 5.74 -13.78
C CYS A 51 14.77 5.99 -14.70
N GLY A 52 15.00 5.14 -15.67
CA GLY A 52 16.10 5.29 -16.61
C GLY A 52 16.77 3.97 -16.94
N ASN A 53 17.94 4.05 -17.52
CA ASN A 53 18.68 2.86 -17.94
C ASN A 53 19.52 2.31 -16.78
N ASP A 54 19.42 1.01 -16.57
CA ASP A 54 20.32 0.29 -15.68
C ASP A 54 21.73 0.25 -16.28
N ARG A 55 22.71 0.44 -15.44
CA ARG A 55 24.11 0.22 -15.78
C ARG A 55 24.54 -1.13 -15.20
N ILE A 56 24.46 -2.17 -16.00
CA ILE A 56 24.80 -3.52 -15.56
C ILE A 56 26.24 -3.87 -15.94
N GLY A 57 26.73 -3.38 -17.09
CA GLY A 57 28.06 -3.72 -17.60
C GLY A 57 28.15 -5.17 -18.09
N ASN A 58 29.34 -5.59 -18.46
CA ASN A 58 29.59 -6.98 -18.80
C ASN A 58 30.33 -7.64 -17.62
N ILE A 59 29.57 -8.32 -16.76
CA ILE A 59 30.10 -9.02 -15.59
C ILE A 59 30.44 -10.45 -16.02
N THR A 60 31.69 -10.70 -16.35
CA THR A 60 32.17 -12.04 -16.77
C THR A 60 32.58 -12.90 -15.56
N GLU A 61 32.97 -12.27 -14.47
CA GLU A 61 33.39 -12.92 -13.22
C GLU A 61 32.83 -12.14 -12.00
N ALA A 62 32.58 -12.83 -10.92
CA ALA A 62 32.15 -12.22 -9.65
C ALA A 62 33.38 -11.86 -8.82
N PRO A 63 33.82 -10.58 -8.77
CA PRO A 63 35.03 -10.18 -8.06
C PRO A 63 34.86 -10.36 -6.55
N LEU A 64 35.90 -10.87 -5.90
CA LEU A 64 35.89 -10.97 -4.44
C LEU A 64 35.91 -9.58 -3.79
N PRO A 65 35.11 -9.34 -2.73
CA PRO A 65 35.18 -8.10 -1.97
C PRO A 65 36.60 -7.92 -1.37
N ALA A 66 37.13 -6.69 -1.44
CA ALA A 66 38.45 -6.37 -0.90
C ALA A 66 38.55 -6.51 0.64
N GLY A 67 37.41 -6.56 1.32
CA GLY A 67 37.31 -6.69 2.76
C GLY A 67 35.90 -6.94 3.24
N LYS A 68 35.75 -7.19 4.52
CA LYS A 68 34.44 -7.38 5.16
C LYS A 68 33.69 -6.06 5.30
N THR A 69 32.46 -6.03 4.83
CA THR A 69 31.51 -4.91 5.01
C THR A 69 30.38 -5.35 5.92
N VAL A 70 30.11 -4.59 6.98
CA VAL A 70 28.97 -4.78 7.88
C VAL A 70 28.17 -3.49 7.94
N ARG A 71 26.85 -3.58 7.85
CA ARG A 71 25.92 -2.45 8.00
C ARG A 71 24.79 -2.82 8.94
N ILE A 72 24.62 -2.02 9.98
CA ILE A 72 23.45 -2.07 10.86
C ILE A 72 22.38 -1.17 10.24
N ILE A 73 21.15 -1.64 10.26
CA ILE A 73 19.96 -0.94 9.74
C ILE A 73 19.20 -0.38 10.93
N GLU A 74 19.25 0.93 11.08
CA GLU A 74 18.72 1.63 12.26
C GLU A 74 17.19 1.66 12.31
N GLN A 75 16.53 1.74 11.16
CA GLN A 75 15.07 1.82 11.06
C GLN A 75 14.49 0.45 10.76
N ASP A 76 13.61 -0.05 11.64
CA ASP A 76 12.90 -1.30 11.42
C ASP A 76 11.82 -1.18 10.32
N LYS A 77 11.14 -0.04 10.24
CA LYS A 77 10.06 0.21 9.30
C LYS A 77 10.51 1.21 8.24
N ARG A 78 10.51 0.78 6.99
CA ARG A 78 10.95 1.57 5.84
C ARG A 78 9.87 1.53 4.76
N ALA A 79 8.95 2.51 4.87
CA ALA A 79 7.81 2.65 3.97
C ALA A 79 8.20 3.31 2.64
N TYR A 80 7.49 2.98 1.57
CA TYR A 80 7.71 3.55 0.25
C TYR A 80 6.43 3.65 -0.56
N MET A 81 6.43 4.58 -1.49
CA MET A 81 5.40 5.09 -2.38
C MET A 81 4.36 5.95 -1.64
N ASN A 82 3.88 6.96 -2.34
CA ASN A 82 2.73 7.77 -1.97
C ASN A 82 1.56 7.49 -2.91
N TYR A 83 0.37 7.94 -2.55
CA TYR A 83 -0.85 7.72 -3.31
C TYR A 83 -0.77 8.24 -4.75
N CYS A 84 -0.27 9.44 -4.96
CA CYS A 84 -0.23 10.08 -6.28
C CYS A 84 0.58 9.27 -7.30
N THR A 85 1.64 8.60 -6.87
CA THR A 85 2.50 7.76 -7.71
C THR A 85 1.69 6.70 -8.47
N PHE A 86 0.65 6.14 -7.84
CA PHE A 86 -0.18 5.10 -8.45
C PHE A 86 -1.00 5.55 -9.65
N SER A 87 -1.30 6.84 -9.78
CA SER A 87 -1.97 7.39 -10.98
C SER A 87 -1.05 8.19 -11.90
N TYR A 88 0.13 8.55 -11.45
CA TYR A 88 1.14 9.17 -12.30
C TYR A 88 2.03 8.11 -12.97
N SER A 89 3.05 7.65 -12.25
CA SER A 89 4.05 6.76 -12.84
C SER A 89 3.57 5.32 -12.96
N ALA A 90 2.86 4.80 -11.95
CA ALA A 90 2.55 3.38 -11.84
C ALA A 90 1.20 2.96 -12.44
N ARG A 91 0.43 3.92 -12.99
CA ARG A 91 -0.95 3.63 -13.42
C ARG A 91 -1.06 2.52 -14.45
N TRP A 92 -0.14 2.50 -15.40
CA TRP A 92 -0.16 1.61 -16.56
C TRP A 92 0.87 0.48 -16.46
N TRP A 93 1.50 0.33 -15.30
CA TRP A 93 2.44 -0.76 -15.09
C TRP A 93 1.71 -2.09 -15.12
N ASP A 94 2.24 -2.98 -15.93
CA ASP A 94 1.90 -4.40 -15.96
C ASP A 94 2.63 -5.17 -14.85
N TRP A 95 2.47 -6.49 -14.85
CA TRP A 95 3.13 -7.34 -13.86
C TRP A 95 4.65 -7.25 -13.95
N GLU A 96 5.22 -7.31 -15.14
CA GLU A 96 6.66 -7.28 -15.34
C GLU A 96 7.30 -6.01 -14.77
N ARG A 97 6.66 -4.86 -14.99
CA ARG A 97 7.13 -3.59 -14.43
C ARG A 97 6.95 -3.52 -12.91
N TRP A 98 5.85 -4.06 -12.36
CA TRP A 98 5.63 -4.15 -10.92
C TRP A 98 6.62 -5.08 -10.24
N GLU A 99 6.88 -6.27 -10.79
CA GLU A 99 7.86 -7.22 -10.25
C GLU A 99 9.25 -6.57 -10.16
N ARG A 100 9.66 -5.87 -11.23
CA ARG A 100 10.91 -5.11 -11.22
C ARG A 100 10.93 -4.03 -10.12
N GLU A 101 9.83 -3.32 -9.90
CA GLU A 101 9.75 -2.29 -8.84
C GLU A 101 9.85 -2.91 -7.45
N ILE A 102 9.18 -4.03 -7.21
CA ILE A 102 9.21 -4.75 -5.93
C ILE A 102 10.63 -5.24 -5.65
N ASP A 103 11.30 -5.82 -6.64
CA ASP A 103 12.69 -6.25 -6.51
C ASP A 103 13.64 -5.06 -6.26
N TYR A 104 13.39 -3.94 -6.95
CA TYR A 104 14.12 -2.69 -6.68
C TYR A 104 13.91 -2.19 -5.25
N MET A 105 12.67 -2.21 -4.75
CA MET A 105 12.35 -1.85 -3.37
C MET A 105 13.12 -2.76 -2.38
N ALA A 106 13.11 -4.07 -2.59
CA ALA A 106 13.84 -5.02 -1.74
C ALA A 106 15.34 -4.70 -1.69
N MET A 107 15.96 -4.47 -2.84
CA MET A 107 17.37 -4.11 -2.95
C MET A 107 17.72 -2.75 -2.32
N ARG A 108 16.73 -1.87 -2.17
CA ARG A 108 16.87 -0.57 -1.47
C ARG A 108 16.49 -0.64 0.01
N GLY A 109 16.09 -1.82 0.49
CA GLY A 109 15.78 -2.05 1.89
C GLY A 109 14.37 -1.65 2.29
N ILE A 110 13.48 -1.34 1.35
CA ILE A 110 12.07 -1.11 1.63
C ILE A 110 11.45 -2.42 2.10
N ASN A 111 10.75 -2.37 3.21
CA ASN A 111 10.06 -3.53 3.78
C ASN A 111 8.58 -3.29 4.06
N MET A 112 8.09 -2.07 3.80
CA MET A 112 6.69 -1.69 4.00
C MET A 112 6.19 -0.87 2.79
N PRO A 113 5.92 -1.51 1.65
CA PRO A 113 5.35 -0.82 0.49
C PRO A 113 3.89 -0.45 0.70
N LEU A 114 3.42 0.66 0.11
CA LEU A 114 2.00 0.98 -0.01
C LEU A 114 1.40 0.11 -1.13
N SER A 115 0.48 -0.80 -0.78
CA SER A 115 -0.03 -1.85 -1.67
C SER A 115 -1.53 -1.66 -1.90
N ILE A 116 -1.89 -0.69 -2.74
CA ILE A 116 -3.27 -0.28 -3.01
C ILE A 116 -3.77 -0.64 -4.42
N VAL A 117 -2.97 -1.33 -5.22
CA VAL A 117 -3.40 -1.82 -6.55
C VAL A 117 -4.50 -2.85 -6.37
N GLY A 118 -5.60 -2.69 -7.10
CA GLY A 118 -6.75 -3.57 -7.01
C GLY A 118 -7.77 -3.18 -5.93
N TYR A 119 -7.57 -2.07 -5.22
CA TYR A 119 -8.56 -1.58 -4.24
C TYR A 119 -9.89 -1.20 -4.90
N GLU A 120 -9.92 -0.99 -6.21
CA GLU A 120 -11.14 -0.88 -7.01
C GLU A 120 -12.08 -2.06 -6.77
N ALA A 121 -11.53 -3.27 -6.63
CA ALA A 121 -12.31 -4.47 -6.33
C ALA A 121 -12.87 -4.46 -4.90
N VAL A 122 -12.12 -3.95 -3.93
CA VAL A 122 -12.62 -3.79 -2.55
C VAL A 122 -13.83 -2.86 -2.54
N LEU A 123 -13.73 -1.70 -3.18
CA LEU A 123 -14.83 -0.74 -3.30
C LEU A 123 -16.03 -1.37 -4.01
N PHE A 124 -15.81 -1.96 -5.18
CA PHE A 124 -16.85 -2.56 -6.00
C PHE A 124 -17.63 -3.63 -5.23
N TYR A 125 -16.94 -4.64 -4.72
CA TYR A 125 -17.58 -5.77 -4.05
C TYR A 125 -18.21 -5.38 -2.71
N THR A 126 -17.62 -4.43 -1.97
CA THR A 126 -18.24 -3.90 -0.75
C THR A 126 -19.56 -3.19 -1.06
N LEU A 127 -19.60 -2.35 -2.09
CA LEU A 127 -20.84 -1.66 -2.49
C LEU A 127 -21.89 -2.66 -2.99
N ARG A 128 -21.49 -3.71 -3.72
CA ARG A 128 -22.37 -4.80 -4.13
C ARG A 128 -23.01 -5.52 -2.93
N ASP A 129 -22.20 -5.85 -1.92
CA ASP A 129 -22.68 -6.50 -0.69
C ASP A 129 -23.63 -5.59 0.11
N LEU A 130 -23.47 -4.27 -0.01
CA LEU A 130 -24.38 -3.29 0.58
C LEU A 130 -25.68 -3.08 -0.22
N GLY A 131 -25.81 -3.70 -1.39
CA GLY A 131 -27.04 -3.65 -2.21
C GLY A 131 -27.02 -2.67 -3.38
N TYR A 132 -25.87 -2.11 -3.74
CA TYR A 132 -25.73 -1.36 -4.99
C TYR A 132 -25.77 -2.30 -6.21
N THR A 133 -26.25 -1.79 -7.35
CA THR A 133 -26.10 -2.47 -8.65
C THR A 133 -24.64 -2.42 -9.12
N ASP A 134 -24.29 -3.23 -10.13
CA ASP A 134 -22.96 -3.15 -10.73
C ASP A 134 -22.65 -1.74 -11.24
N ASP A 135 -23.57 -1.16 -12.00
CA ASP A 135 -23.45 0.20 -12.51
C ASP A 135 -23.32 1.24 -11.39
N GLY A 136 -24.09 1.09 -10.30
CA GLY A 136 -24.03 1.99 -9.16
C GLY A 136 -22.68 1.93 -8.44
N ALA A 137 -22.11 0.73 -8.30
CA ALA A 137 -20.79 0.53 -7.71
C ALA A 137 -19.66 1.05 -8.63
N LEU A 138 -19.71 0.72 -9.92
CA LEU A 138 -18.75 1.21 -10.92
C LEU A 138 -18.77 2.73 -11.06
N ASN A 139 -19.95 3.31 -11.05
CA ASN A 139 -20.11 4.77 -11.18
C ASN A 139 -19.49 5.55 -10.01
N PHE A 140 -19.41 4.98 -8.81
CA PHE A 140 -18.73 5.61 -7.67
C PHE A 140 -17.21 5.59 -7.80
N ILE A 141 -16.65 4.56 -8.44
CA ILE A 141 -15.20 4.38 -8.52
C ILE A 141 -14.63 5.29 -9.61
N SER A 142 -13.79 6.22 -9.22
CA SER A 142 -13.13 7.12 -10.16
C SER A 142 -12.22 6.38 -11.12
N GLY A 143 -12.12 6.90 -12.32
CA GLY A 143 -11.31 6.31 -13.38
C GLY A 143 -9.82 6.21 -13.01
N PRO A 144 -9.10 5.46 -13.82
CA PRO A 144 -7.72 5.06 -13.53
C PRO A 144 -6.76 6.20 -13.18
N ALA A 145 -6.90 7.34 -13.80
CA ALA A 145 -6.03 8.50 -13.56
C ALA A 145 -6.37 9.27 -12.27
N TYR A 146 -7.48 8.94 -11.59
CA TYR A 146 -8.01 9.74 -10.48
C TYR A 146 -8.20 8.94 -9.18
N LEU A 147 -8.10 7.62 -9.21
CA LEU A 147 -8.36 6.74 -8.07
C LEU A 147 -7.58 7.11 -6.79
N PRO A 148 -6.29 7.44 -6.79
CA PRO A 148 -5.57 7.82 -5.59
C PRO A 148 -6.16 9.01 -4.85
N TRP A 149 -6.68 10.01 -5.57
CA TRP A 149 -7.36 11.15 -4.94
C TRP A 149 -8.72 10.77 -4.37
N GLN A 150 -9.39 9.77 -4.94
CA GLN A 150 -10.56 9.16 -4.31
C GLN A 150 -10.17 8.46 -3.00
N LEU A 151 -9.08 7.68 -3.00
CA LEU A 151 -8.62 6.99 -1.79
C LEU A 151 -8.21 7.96 -0.66
N MET A 152 -7.81 9.16 -1.01
CA MET A 152 -7.56 10.27 -0.09
C MET A 152 -8.81 11.11 0.26
N GLY A 153 -9.97 10.80 -0.33
CA GLY A 153 -11.24 11.48 -0.04
C GLY A 153 -11.48 12.80 -0.80
N ASN A 154 -10.62 13.16 -1.76
CA ASN A 154 -10.68 14.45 -2.44
C ASN A 154 -11.73 14.53 -3.56
N LEU A 155 -11.97 13.43 -4.26
CA LEU A 155 -12.94 13.34 -5.35
C LEU A 155 -13.56 11.94 -5.40
N ASP A 156 -14.65 11.77 -6.12
CA ASP A 156 -15.24 10.47 -6.48
C ASP A 156 -15.99 10.58 -7.80
N SER A 157 -16.43 9.45 -8.32
CA SER A 157 -17.31 9.39 -9.49
C SER A 157 -16.79 10.18 -10.70
N TYR A 158 -15.49 10.39 -10.81
CA TYR A 158 -14.90 11.21 -11.87
C TYR A 158 -14.27 10.32 -12.95
N PHE A 159 -14.76 10.46 -14.19
CA PHE A 159 -14.45 9.50 -15.27
C PHE A 159 -14.57 8.05 -14.81
N SER A 160 -15.71 7.75 -14.17
CA SER A 160 -16.00 6.49 -13.48
C SER A 160 -15.70 5.25 -14.32
N LEU A 161 -15.49 4.13 -13.64
CA LEU A 161 -15.36 2.84 -14.29
C LEU A 161 -16.70 2.44 -14.92
N THR A 162 -16.62 1.82 -16.09
CA THR A 162 -17.80 1.32 -16.83
C THR A 162 -17.74 -0.19 -17.08
N ASP A 163 -16.64 -0.83 -16.68
CA ASP A 163 -16.41 -2.24 -16.99
C ASP A 163 -15.88 -3.00 -15.77
N LYS A 164 -16.64 -4.00 -15.33
CA LYS A 164 -16.25 -4.91 -14.26
C LYS A 164 -14.99 -5.73 -14.62
N ALA A 165 -14.76 -6.06 -15.88
CA ALA A 165 -13.57 -6.79 -16.29
C ALA A 165 -12.28 -6.02 -15.95
N TYR A 166 -12.33 -4.68 -15.99
CA TYR A 166 -11.23 -3.85 -15.51
C TYR A 166 -10.97 -4.06 -14.00
N VAL A 167 -12.02 -4.07 -13.18
CA VAL A 167 -11.92 -4.31 -11.73
C VAL A 167 -11.27 -5.66 -11.43
N ASP A 168 -11.73 -6.71 -12.11
CA ASP A 168 -11.20 -8.07 -11.95
C ASP A 168 -9.71 -8.16 -12.36
N LYS A 169 -9.35 -7.53 -13.48
CA LYS A 169 -7.95 -7.48 -13.94
C LYS A 169 -7.04 -6.75 -12.94
N ARG A 170 -7.53 -5.67 -12.32
CA ARG A 170 -6.77 -4.94 -11.30
C ARG A 170 -6.65 -5.75 -10.02
N LEU A 171 -7.68 -6.50 -9.63
CA LEU A 171 -7.64 -7.43 -8.51
C LEU A 171 -6.53 -8.48 -8.69
N GLU A 172 -6.49 -9.13 -9.85
CA GLU A 172 -5.47 -10.15 -10.15
C GLU A 172 -4.05 -9.57 -10.13
N LEU A 173 -3.86 -8.36 -10.65
CA LEU A 173 -2.57 -7.69 -10.55
C LEU A 173 -2.20 -7.35 -9.10
N GLY A 174 -3.15 -6.84 -8.30
CA GLY A 174 -2.93 -6.52 -6.89
C GLY A 174 -2.54 -7.74 -6.06
N LYS A 175 -3.17 -8.90 -6.32
CA LYS A 175 -2.79 -10.17 -5.68
C LYS A 175 -1.35 -10.56 -5.99
N LYS A 176 -0.95 -10.53 -7.25
CA LYS A 176 0.45 -10.84 -7.66
C LYS A 176 1.46 -9.91 -6.98
N ILE A 177 1.13 -8.63 -6.84
CA ILE A 177 1.98 -7.64 -6.16
C ILE A 177 2.15 -8.04 -4.69
N ILE A 178 1.06 -8.26 -3.97
CA ILE A 178 1.10 -8.63 -2.54
C ILE A 178 1.81 -9.97 -2.34
N ASP A 179 1.53 -10.97 -3.15
CA ASP A 179 2.19 -12.27 -3.08
C ASP A 179 3.71 -12.15 -3.22
N ARG A 180 4.19 -11.32 -4.16
CA ARG A 180 5.63 -11.06 -4.35
C ARG A 180 6.24 -10.28 -3.19
N GLU A 181 5.53 -9.28 -2.67
CA GLU A 181 5.96 -8.53 -1.49
C GLU A 181 6.14 -9.46 -0.28
N LEU A 182 5.18 -10.34 -0.03
CA LEU A 182 5.22 -11.33 1.06
C LEU A 182 6.34 -12.37 0.83
N GLU A 183 6.51 -12.84 -0.40
CA GLU A 183 7.61 -13.76 -0.75
C GLU A 183 8.97 -13.18 -0.38
N LEU A 184 9.18 -11.88 -0.58
CA LEU A 184 10.41 -11.19 -0.21
C LEU A 184 10.49 -10.81 1.28
N GLY A 185 9.44 -11.08 2.06
CA GLY A 185 9.38 -10.75 3.48
C GLY A 185 9.04 -9.30 3.77
N MET A 186 8.39 -8.61 2.84
CA MET A 186 7.82 -7.29 3.06
C MET A 186 6.49 -7.38 3.80
N THR A 187 6.08 -6.28 4.41
CA THR A 187 4.78 -6.12 5.08
C THR A 187 3.97 -5.08 4.31
N PRO A 188 2.98 -5.49 3.51
CA PRO A 188 2.15 -4.56 2.73
C PRO A 188 1.40 -3.56 3.63
N ILE A 189 1.39 -2.28 3.24
CA ILE A 189 0.50 -1.27 3.83
C ILE A 189 -0.71 -1.16 2.91
N GLN A 190 -1.89 -1.48 3.42
CA GLN A 190 -3.13 -1.44 2.65
C GLN A 190 -3.94 -0.18 2.93
N GLN A 191 -5.00 0.03 2.14
CA GLN A 191 -5.92 1.16 2.32
C GLN A 191 -6.77 0.97 3.56
N GLY A 192 -6.81 1.96 4.44
CA GLY A 192 -7.78 2.09 5.51
C GLY A 192 -9.06 2.80 5.07
N CYS A 193 -10.04 2.92 5.96
CA CYS A 193 -11.31 3.57 5.69
C CYS A 193 -11.25 5.05 6.07
N SER A 194 -11.41 5.95 5.08
CA SER A 194 -11.58 7.40 5.30
C SER A 194 -13.04 7.81 5.55
N GLY A 195 -13.98 6.90 5.29
CA GLY A 195 -15.42 7.18 5.42
C GLY A 195 -16.07 7.74 4.14
N GLN A 196 -15.32 7.88 3.05
CA GLN A 196 -15.87 8.34 1.78
C GLN A 196 -16.87 7.31 1.21
N VAL A 197 -18.03 7.80 0.75
CA VAL A 197 -19.15 6.98 0.30
C VAL A 197 -19.86 7.64 -0.88
N PRO A 198 -20.60 6.86 -1.70
CA PRO A 198 -21.49 7.44 -2.70
C PRO A 198 -22.49 8.42 -2.08
N SER A 199 -22.84 9.49 -2.79
CA SER A 199 -23.88 10.46 -2.36
C SER A 199 -25.25 9.81 -2.10
N THR A 200 -25.45 8.61 -2.63
CA THR A 200 -26.69 7.81 -2.47
C THR A 200 -26.65 6.84 -1.28
N ILE A 201 -25.63 6.93 -0.41
CA ILE A 201 -25.40 5.99 0.70
C ILE A 201 -26.62 5.83 1.63
N LEU A 202 -27.42 6.87 1.80
CA LEU A 202 -28.62 6.83 2.65
C LEU A 202 -29.69 5.84 2.15
N ARG A 203 -29.62 5.39 0.90
CA ARG A 203 -30.54 4.36 0.36
C ARG A 203 -30.24 2.98 0.95
N VAL A 204 -28.97 2.70 1.27
CA VAL A 204 -28.52 1.38 1.76
C VAL A 204 -28.14 1.43 3.25
N LEU A 205 -27.74 2.59 3.76
CA LEU A 205 -27.46 2.84 5.16
C LEU A 205 -28.32 4.03 5.65
N PRO A 206 -29.63 3.81 5.92
CA PRO A 206 -30.50 4.88 6.39
C PRO A 206 -30.07 5.41 7.75
N HIS A 207 -30.40 6.66 8.03
CA HIS A 207 -30.05 7.36 9.29
C HIS A 207 -28.55 7.54 9.53
N THR A 208 -27.75 7.50 8.47
CA THR A 208 -26.32 7.80 8.53
C THR A 208 -26.11 9.31 8.60
N ASN A 209 -25.28 9.76 9.53
CA ASN A 209 -24.79 11.14 9.51
C ASN A 209 -23.65 11.25 8.48
N ALA A 210 -23.99 11.63 7.26
CA ALA A 210 -23.03 11.88 6.19
C ALA A 210 -23.05 13.36 5.81
N TYR A 211 -21.90 13.91 5.50
CA TYR A 211 -21.74 15.32 5.17
C TYR A 211 -21.03 15.52 3.83
N ASN A 212 -21.25 16.68 3.24
CA ASN A 212 -20.54 17.11 2.04
C ASN A 212 -19.13 17.55 2.41
N VAL A 213 -18.15 16.94 1.78
CA VAL A 213 -16.77 17.43 1.78
C VAL A 213 -16.66 18.52 0.71
N PRO A 214 -16.13 19.71 1.04
CA PRO A 214 -16.04 20.81 0.08
C PRO A 214 -15.29 20.45 -1.20
N SER A 215 -15.59 21.15 -2.29
CA SER A 215 -14.86 21.03 -3.56
C SER A 215 -13.35 21.16 -3.34
N TRP A 216 -12.61 20.20 -3.85
CA TRP A 216 -11.15 20.20 -3.87
C TRP A 216 -10.67 20.47 -5.30
N CYS A 217 -9.81 21.48 -5.48
CA CYS A 217 -9.23 21.85 -6.78
C CYS A 217 -10.23 21.98 -7.94
N GLY A 218 -11.47 22.42 -7.66
CA GLY A 218 -12.52 22.57 -8.66
C GLY A 218 -13.28 21.30 -9.00
N PHE A 219 -12.97 20.16 -8.39
CA PHE A 219 -13.75 18.93 -8.51
C PHE A 219 -15.09 19.02 -7.75
N PRO A 220 -16.10 18.24 -8.12
CA PRO A 220 -17.36 18.20 -7.38
C PRO A 220 -17.17 17.86 -5.91
N VAL A 221 -18.14 18.26 -5.08
CA VAL A 221 -18.19 17.86 -3.66
C VAL A 221 -18.31 16.34 -3.54
N THR A 222 -17.67 15.76 -2.53
CA THR A 222 -17.77 14.34 -2.18
C THR A 222 -18.61 14.13 -0.92
N TYR A 223 -18.96 12.89 -0.63
CA TYR A 223 -19.73 12.52 0.56
C TYR A 223 -18.88 11.68 1.49
N GLN A 224 -18.95 11.99 2.79
CA GLN A 224 -18.24 11.24 3.82
C GLN A 224 -19.13 10.99 5.01
N ILE A 225 -19.11 9.78 5.56
CA ILE A 225 -19.76 9.46 6.83
C ILE A 225 -18.97 10.13 7.95
N ASP A 226 -19.67 10.81 8.88
CA ASP A 226 -19.03 11.33 10.08
C ASP A 226 -18.34 10.18 10.84
N PRO A 227 -17.04 10.27 11.12
CA PRO A 227 -16.32 9.22 11.84
C PRO A 227 -16.92 8.84 13.19
N LEU A 228 -17.70 9.73 13.82
CA LEU A 228 -18.39 9.45 15.08
C LEU A 228 -19.75 8.78 14.89
N ASP A 229 -20.24 8.61 13.66
CA ASP A 229 -21.47 7.87 13.37
C ASP A 229 -21.25 6.36 13.47
N LYS A 230 -22.23 5.65 14.02
CA LYS A 230 -22.18 4.17 14.13
C LYS A 230 -22.02 3.45 12.77
N ASN A 231 -22.54 4.04 11.69
CA ASN A 231 -22.44 3.48 10.34
C ASN A 231 -21.04 3.69 9.72
N PHE A 232 -20.23 4.61 10.23
CA PHE A 232 -18.82 4.69 9.87
C PHE A 232 -18.11 3.37 10.17
N ARG A 233 -18.31 2.86 11.41
CA ARG A 233 -17.75 1.56 11.78
C ARG A 233 -18.30 0.42 10.91
N LYS A 234 -19.62 0.38 10.69
CA LYS A 234 -20.25 -0.66 9.87
C LYS A 234 -19.66 -0.68 8.45
N PHE A 235 -19.53 0.49 7.83
CA PHE A 235 -18.98 0.62 6.49
C PHE A 235 -17.48 0.29 6.46
N GLY A 236 -16.71 0.82 7.40
CA GLY A 236 -15.27 0.54 7.53
C GLY A 236 -14.96 -0.94 7.72
N MET A 237 -15.73 -1.63 8.58
CA MET A 237 -15.58 -3.08 8.77
C MET A 237 -15.94 -3.87 7.50
N ALA A 238 -16.96 -3.44 6.75
CA ALA A 238 -17.31 -4.09 5.49
C ALA A 238 -16.16 -3.96 4.45
N LEU A 239 -15.53 -2.78 4.36
CA LEU A 239 -14.36 -2.57 3.50
C LEU A 239 -13.16 -3.44 3.92
N LEU A 240 -12.81 -3.42 5.20
CA LEU A 240 -11.67 -4.18 5.72
C LEU A 240 -11.88 -5.70 5.57
N GLU A 241 -13.09 -6.18 5.87
CA GLU A 241 -13.43 -7.60 5.69
C GLU A 241 -13.37 -8.01 4.21
N LYS A 242 -13.88 -7.16 3.31
CA LYS A 242 -13.77 -7.42 1.87
C LYS A 242 -12.32 -7.43 1.41
N GLN A 243 -11.50 -6.49 1.90
CA GLN A 243 -10.08 -6.44 1.60
C GLN A 243 -9.36 -7.71 2.09
N ARG A 244 -9.67 -8.18 3.31
CA ARG A 244 -9.16 -9.43 3.85
C ARG A 244 -9.55 -10.64 2.99
N GLN A 245 -10.79 -10.71 2.52
CA GLN A 245 -11.27 -11.79 1.64
C GLN A 245 -10.54 -11.81 0.29
N LEU A 246 -10.21 -10.65 -0.25
CA LEU A 246 -9.61 -10.53 -1.57
C LEU A 246 -8.08 -10.64 -1.55
N PHE A 247 -7.42 -10.14 -0.50
CA PHE A 247 -5.96 -9.99 -0.44
C PHE A 247 -5.29 -10.68 0.74
N GLY A 248 -6.05 -11.26 1.65
CA GLY A 248 -5.51 -11.81 2.91
C GLY A 248 -5.50 -10.80 4.05
N ALA A 249 -5.10 -11.27 5.23
CA ALA A 249 -5.00 -10.45 6.43
C ALA A 249 -3.64 -9.73 6.47
N HIS A 250 -3.68 -8.41 6.60
CA HIS A 250 -2.50 -7.57 6.79
C HIS A 250 -2.76 -6.58 7.92
N HIS A 251 -1.70 -6.16 8.63
CA HIS A 251 -1.82 -5.44 9.91
C HIS A 251 -1.51 -3.94 9.81
N TYR A 252 -1.16 -3.43 8.61
CA TYR A 252 -0.83 -2.02 8.43
C TYR A 252 -1.75 -1.39 7.39
N TYR A 253 -2.31 -0.25 7.78
CA TYR A 253 -3.26 0.48 6.95
C TYR A 253 -2.87 1.96 6.88
N ALA A 254 -2.91 2.51 5.68
CA ALA A 254 -2.81 3.95 5.46
C ALA A 254 -4.23 4.55 5.50
N CYS A 255 -4.45 5.52 6.36
CA CYS A 255 -5.72 6.19 6.51
C CYS A 255 -5.49 7.68 6.75
N ASP A 256 -6.12 8.51 5.92
CA ASP A 256 -6.15 9.95 6.09
C ASP A 256 -7.60 10.44 5.90
N PRO A 257 -8.33 10.68 7.00
CA PRO A 257 -9.75 11.05 6.91
C PRO A 257 -9.97 12.48 6.42
N PHE A 258 -8.96 13.35 6.42
CA PHE A 258 -9.08 14.77 6.09
C PHE A 258 -7.99 15.30 5.16
N HIS A 259 -7.49 14.47 4.26
CA HIS A 259 -6.42 14.85 3.35
C HIS A 259 -6.79 16.12 2.56
N GLU A 260 -6.06 17.22 2.82
CA GLU A 260 -6.30 18.56 2.25
C GLU A 260 -7.75 19.07 2.39
N ASN A 261 -8.54 18.49 3.30
CA ASN A 261 -9.91 18.85 3.58
C ASN A 261 -10.08 19.35 5.03
N LYS A 262 -11.12 20.13 5.24
CA LYS A 262 -11.48 20.59 6.58
C LYS A 262 -12.44 19.59 7.23
N PRO A 263 -12.23 19.23 8.52
CA PRO A 263 -13.18 18.42 9.24
C PRO A 263 -14.54 19.14 9.34
N PRO A 264 -15.68 18.40 9.36
CA PRO A 264 -17.02 19.01 9.40
C PRO A 264 -17.26 19.79 10.69
N ILE A 265 -16.61 19.40 11.77
CA ILE A 265 -16.68 20.05 13.08
C ILE A 265 -15.31 20.54 13.47
N LYS A 266 -15.20 21.81 13.86
CA LYS A 266 -13.95 22.40 14.32
C LYS A 266 -13.68 22.05 15.79
N GLY A 267 -12.42 21.89 16.13
CA GLY A 267 -11.92 21.76 17.50
C GLY A 267 -11.18 20.47 17.80
N ASP A 268 -10.21 20.56 18.70
CA ASP A 268 -9.27 19.49 19.04
C ASP A 268 -9.96 18.24 19.59
N LYS A 269 -11.02 18.41 20.37
CA LYS A 269 -11.81 17.29 20.91
C LYS A 269 -12.43 16.42 19.81
N TYR A 270 -12.95 17.05 18.74
CA TYR A 270 -13.47 16.31 17.60
C TYR A 270 -12.36 15.52 16.92
N LEU A 271 -11.24 16.15 16.63
CA LEU A 271 -10.09 15.51 15.98
C LEU A 271 -9.50 14.36 16.80
N GLN A 272 -9.40 14.53 18.13
CA GLN A 272 -8.98 13.46 19.04
C GLN A 272 -9.93 12.26 19.00
N ASN A 273 -11.25 12.51 19.00
CA ASN A 273 -12.25 11.47 18.91
C ASN A 273 -12.17 10.73 17.58
N VAL A 274 -12.03 11.45 16.45
CA VAL A 274 -11.84 10.86 15.12
C VAL A 274 -10.61 9.98 15.07
N GLY A 275 -9.47 10.45 15.58
CA GLY A 275 -8.24 9.66 15.67
C GLY A 275 -8.42 8.38 16.50
N THR A 276 -9.11 8.48 17.63
CA THR A 276 -9.42 7.32 18.49
C THR A 276 -10.32 6.32 17.78
N VAL A 277 -11.37 6.78 17.10
CA VAL A 277 -12.29 5.89 16.36
C VAL A 277 -11.58 5.20 15.21
N SER A 278 -10.82 5.92 14.40
CA SER A 278 -10.05 5.35 13.28
C SER A 278 -9.06 4.28 13.75
N TYR A 279 -8.31 4.55 14.83
CA TYR A 279 -7.39 3.58 15.42
C TYR A 279 -8.12 2.34 15.97
N THR A 280 -9.23 2.54 16.69
CA THR A 280 -10.00 1.44 17.29
C THR A 280 -10.62 0.53 16.24
N HIS A 281 -11.03 1.06 15.09
CA HIS A 281 -11.53 0.26 13.97
C HIS A 281 -10.49 -0.70 13.43
N LEU A 282 -9.29 -0.20 13.16
CA LEU A 282 -8.20 -1.00 12.61
C LEU A 282 -7.80 -2.10 13.62
N ARG A 283 -7.70 -1.75 14.90
CA ARG A 283 -7.34 -2.70 15.96
C ARG A 283 -8.42 -3.75 16.25
N ALA A 284 -9.70 -3.40 16.18
CA ALA A 284 -10.79 -4.37 16.39
C ALA A 284 -10.83 -5.46 15.31
N HIS A 285 -10.33 -5.16 14.12
CA HIS A 285 -10.17 -6.14 13.04
C HIS A 285 -9.01 -7.11 13.31
N GLU A 286 -7.94 -6.67 13.94
CA GLU A 286 -6.81 -7.52 14.34
C GLU A 286 -7.20 -8.49 15.45
N THR A 287 -7.89 -8.00 16.49
CA THR A 287 -8.26 -8.82 17.67
C THR A 287 -9.36 -9.86 17.40
N SER A 288 -10.17 -9.70 16.38
CA SER A 288 -11.18 -10.70 15.99
C SER A 288 -10.59 -11.95 15.29
N GLN A 289 -9.30 -11.94 14.98
CA GLN A 289 -8.58 -13.06 14.34
C GLN A 289 -7.69 -13.85 15.30
N ASP A 290 -7.40 -13.29 16.48
CA ASP A 290 -6.58 -13.94 17.52
C ASP A 290 -7.42 -14.73 18.54
N LEU A 291 -8.74 -14.86 18.31
CA LEU A 291 -9.69 -15.66 19.07
C LEU A 291 -10.28 -16.77 18.20
#